data_a2442b39d738249b38c1359a6acdff1e
#
_entry.id   a2442b39d738249b38c1359a6acdff1e
#
_cell.length_a   1.000
_cell.length_b   1.000
_cell.length_c   1.000
_cell.angle_alpha   90.00
_cell.angle_beta   90.00
_cell.angle_gamma   90.00
#
_symmetry.space_group_name_H-M   'P 1'
#
loop_
_entity.id
_entity.type
_entity.pdbx_description
1 polymer ?
#
loop_
_entity_poly.entity_id
_entity_poly.type
_entity_poly.pdbx_seq_one_letter_code
_entity_poly.pdbx_strand_id
1 'polypeptide(L)'
;ILPFEKPFYEEYNVDAHYVGHPLLDEMTKLKPVNRKVFLKQNKLDPKKEIIALLPGSRKQEVSRMLDIMLKTIKLYPDYQFVIACAPSLPEEFYKSIVGEENVHLLFNKTYQLLQLASAALVTSGTATLETALLYVPEVVCYKGNAISYHIAKKLIKVKYICLVNLIM
;
A
#
# COMPACT_ATOMS: atom_id res chain seq x y z
N ILE A 1 8.54 -10.01 16.03
CA ILE A 1 7.37 -9.34 16.60
C ILE A 1 7.45 -7.84 16.39
N LEU A 2 6.32 -7.15 16.46
CA LEU A 2 6.28 -5.69 16.44
C LEU A 2 6.47 -5.13 17.88
N PRO A 3 6.93 -3.87 18.03
CA PRO A 3 7.21 -3.32 19.35
C PRO A 3 6.03 -3.40 20.33
N PHE A 4 4.82 -3.18 19.85
CA PHE A 4 3.60 -3.20 20.67
C PHE A 4 3.11 -4.61 21.02
N GLU A 5 3.67 -5.65 20.43
CA GLU A 5 3.30 -7.05 20.74
C GLU A 5 4.06 -7.57 21.98
N LYS A 6 5.19 -6.94 22.34
CA LYS A 6 6.00 -7.40 23.48
C LYS A 6 5.22 -7.48 24.80
N PRO A 7 4.48 -6.43 25.23
CA PRO A 7 3.67 -6.50 26.46
C PRO A 7 2.63 -7.61 26.44
N PHE A 8 2.03 -7.87 25.25
CA PHE A 8 1.07 -8.96 25.08
C PHE A 8 1.72 -10.32 25.34
N TYR A 9 2.92 -10.58 24.81
CA TYR A 9 3.62 -11.84 25.07
C TYR A 9 4.04 -11.99 26.54
N GLU A 10 4.40 -10.90 27.22
CA GLU A 10 4.75 -10.87 28.63
C GLU A 10 3.57 -11.29 29.52
N GLU A 11 2.32 -10.90 29.19
CA GLU A 11 1.10 -11.33 29.90
C GLU A 11 0.91 -12.86 29.87
N TYR A 12 1.41 -13.53 28.84
CA TYR A 12 1.34 -14.98 28.68
C TYR A 12 2.62 -15.70 29.10
N ASN A 13 3.53 -15.03 29.83
CA ASN A 13 4.82 -15.55 30.26
C ASN A 13 5.69 -16.09 29.10
N VAL A 14 5.57 -15.49 27.91
CA VAL A 14 6.40 -15.79 26.75
C VAL A 14 7.53 -14.78 26.68
N ASP A 15 8.78 -15.26 26.78
CA ASP A 15 9.96 -14.42 26.62
C ASP A 15 10.14 -14.02 25.15
N ALA A 16 9.76 -12.79 24.82
CA ALA A 16 9.77 -12.27 23.47
C ALA A 16 10.79 -11.13 23.32
N HIS A 17 11.77 -11.32 22.47
CA HIS A 17 12.78 -10.31 22.16
C HIS A 17 12.42 -9.55 20.88
N TYR A 18 12.34 -8.23 20.96
CA TYR A 18 12.23 -7.36 19.80
C TYR A 18 13.63 -7.08 19.24
N VAL A 19 13.91 -7.63 18.07
CA VAL A 19 15.22 -7.50 17.39
C VAL A 19 15.18 -6.57 16.17
N GLY A 20 14.17 -5.73 16.06
CA GLY A 20 13.93 -4.88 14.89
C GLY A 20 12.93 -5.50 13.91
N HIS A 21 12.71 -4.80 12.82
CA HIS A 21 11.77 -5.23 11.79
C HIS A 21 12.50 -5.53 10.48
N PRO A 22 12.31 -6.72 9.85
CA PRO A 22 13.03 -7.12 8.63
C PRO A 22 12.86 -6.14 7.44
N LEU A 23 11.76 -5.39 7.39
CA LEU A 23 11.58 -4.36 6.37
C LEU A 23 12.65 -3.27 6.39
N LEU A 24 13.21 -2.96 7.56
CA LEU A 24 14.30 -1.97 7.64
C LEU A 24 15.52 -2.44 6.84
N ASP A 25 15.88 -3.72 6.96
CA ASP A 25 17.00 -4.30 6.22
C ASP A 25 16.74 -4.31 4.72
N GLU A 26 15.49 -4.57 4.31
CA GLU A 26 15.10 -4.50 2.89
C GLU A 26 15.15 -3.07 2.35
N MET A 27 14.71 -2.08 3.13
CA MET A 27 14.76 -0.67 2.71
C MET A 27 16.20 -0.18 2.52
N THR A 28 17.16 -0.62 3.34
CA THR A 28 18.58 -0.23 3.21
C THR A 28 19.24 -0.77 1.94
N LYS A 29 18.72 -1.85 1.35
CA LYS A 29 19.23 -2.45 0.11
C LYS A 29 18.72 -1.75 -1.14
N LEU A 30 17.72 -0.88 -1.02
CA LEU A 30 17.11 -0.21 -2.16
C LEU A 30 18.09 0.77 -2.79
N LYS A 31 18.22 0.68 -4.12
CA LYS A 31 19.00 1.63 -4.89
C LYS A 31 18.12 2.85 -5.25
N PRO A 32 18.68 4.06 -5.22
CA PRO A 32 17.98 5.25 -5.67
C PRO A 32 17.49 5.12 -7.12
N VAL A 33 16.25 5.54 -7.37
CA VAL A 33 15.63 5.46 -8.70
C VAL A 33 15.88 6.75 -9.47
N ASN A 34 16.41 6.63 -10.70
CA ASN A 34 16.50 7.77 -11.60
C ASN A 34 15.10 8.06 -12.19
N ARG A 35 14.48 9.17 -11.75
CA ARG A 35 13.13 9.58 -12.16
C ARG A 35 12.99 9.62 -13.69
N LYS A 36 13.91 10.26 -14.43
CA LYS A 36 13.80 10.40 -15.90
C LYS A 36 13.79 9.04 -16.61
N VAL A 37 14.67 8.15 -16.19
CA VAL A 37 14.78 6.80 -16.76
C VAL A 37 13.51 6.00 -16.46
N PHE A 38 13.05 6.02 -15.21
CA PHE A 38 11.86 5.30 -14.78
C PHE A 38 10.60 5.75 -15.53
N LEU A 39 10.36 7.07 -15.61
CA LEU A 39 9.21 7.63 -16.32
C LEU A 39 9.22 7.22 -17.79
N LYS A 40 10.38 7.34 -18.47
CA LYS A 40 10.52 6.96 -19.88
C LYS A 40 10.23 5.47 -20.10
N GLN A 41 10.81 4.60 -19.28
CA GLN A 41 10.65 3.14 -19.40
C GLN A 41 9.20 2.68 -19.17
N ASN A 42 8.47 3.39 -18.33
CA ASN A 42 7.09 3.03 -17.97
C ASN A 42 6.03 3.90 -18.68
N LYS A 43 6.46 4.72 -19.66
CA LYS A 43 5.59 5.60 -20.47
C LYS A 43 4.76 6.57 -19.60
N LEU A 44 5.34 7.07 -18.52
CA LEU A 44 4.74 8.03 -17.61
C LEU A 44 5.05 9.46 -18.05
N ASP A 45 4.11 10.37 -17.79
CA ASP A 45 4.28 11.79 -18.11
C ASP A 45 5.29 12.45 -17.16
N PRO A 46 6.39 13.03 -17.68
CA PRO A 46 7.39 13.71 -16.86
C PRO A 46 6.88 15.02 -16.20
N LYS A 47 5.77 15.57 -16.68
CA LYS A 47 5.17 16.81 -16.17
C LYS A 47 4.18 16.57 -15.05
N LYS A 48 3.70 15.34 -14.85
CA LYS A 48 2.72 15.00 -13.83
C LYS A 48 3.38 14.34 -12.63
N GLU A 49 2.90 14.70 -11.45
CA GLU A 49 3.26 14.02 -10.22
C GLU A 49 2.51 12.67 -10.12
N ILE A 50 3.13 11.71 -9.45
CA ILE A 50 2.63 10.34 -9.37
C ILE A 50 1.83 10.15 -8.08
N ILE A 51 0.62 9.63 -8.19
CA ILE A 51 -0.12 9.04 -7.08
C ILE A 51 -0.06 7.51 -7.23
N ALA A 52 0.56 6.85 -6.27
CA ALA A 52 0.65 5.40 -6.25
C ALA A 52 -0.64 4.78 -5.68
N LEU A 53 -1.15 3.74 -6.34
CA LEU A 53 -2.28 2.95 -5.88
C LEU A 53 -1.79 1.55 -5.49
N LEU A 54 -1.91 1.19 -4.22
CA LEU A 54 -1.55 -0.11 -3.67
C LEU A 54 -2.83 -0.83 -3.19
N PRO A 55 -3.58 -1.48 -4.10
CA PRO A 55 -4.90 -2.02 -3.78
C PRO A 55 -4.87 -3.34 -3.01
N GLY A 56 -3.69 -3.85 -2.67
CA GLY A 56 -3.48 -5.12 -1.98
C GLY A 56 -2.87 -6.20 -2.85
N SER A 57 -2.74 -7.40 -2.31
CA SER A 57 -2.09 -8.53 -2.97
C SER A 57 -3.01 -9.70 -3.27
N ARG A 58 -4.19 -9.76 -2.64
CA ARG A 58 -5.17 -10.83 -2.83
C ARG A 58 -6.28 -10.39 -3.78
N LYS A 59 -6.74 -11.29 -4.63
CA LYS A 59 -7.77 -11.03 -5.63
C LYS A 59 -8.99 -10.29 -5.05
N GLN A 60 -9.50 -10.73 -3.91
CA GLN A 60 -10.67 -10.09 -3.28
C GLN A 60 -10.38 -8.70 -2.73
N GLU A 61 -9.17 -8.46 -2.21
CA GLU A 61 -8.76 -7.13 -1.74
C GLU A 61 -8.69 -6.18 -2.92
N VAL A 62 -7.95 -6.56 -3.96
CA VAL A 62 -7.77 -5.76 -5.18
C VAL A 62 -9.12 -5.43 -5.81
N SER A 63 -10.02 -6.40 -5.98
CA SER A 63 -11.35 -6.16 -6.57
C SER A 63 -12.16 -5.11 -5.79
N ARG A 64 -12.07 -5.11 -4.46
CA ARG A 64 -12.83 -4.18 -3.61
C ARG A 64 -12.21 -2.81 -3.50
N MET A 65 -10.88 -2.77 -3.39
CA MET A 65 -10.16 -1.54 -3.10
C MET A 65 -9.86 -0.74 -4.35
N LEU A 66 -9.48 -1.41 -5.44
CA LEU A 66 -9.13 -0.74 -6.68
C LEU A 66 -10.31 0.06 -7.26
N ASP A 67 -11.52 -0.51 -7.28
CA ASP A 67 -12.73 0.20 -7.70
C ASP A 67 -12.95 1.52 -6.93
N ILE A 68 -12.63 1.54 -5.64
CA ILE A 68 -12.75 2.75 -4.82
C ILE A 68 -11.62 3.74 -5.15
N MET A 69 -10.39 3.25 -5.26
CA MET A 69 -9.21 4.07 -5.55
C MET A 69 -9.34 4.75 -6.93
N LEU A 70 -9.86 4.05 -7.94
CA LEU A 70 -10.07 4.61 -9.28
C LEU A 70 -11.02 5.81 -9.29
N LYS A 71 -11.98 5.88 -8.38
CA LYS A 71 -12.90 7.04 -8.27
C LYS A 71 -12.19 8.34 -7.94
N THR A 72 -10.99 8.28 -7.35
CA THR A 72 -10.19 9.47 -7.04
C THR A 72 -9.55 10.09 -8.28
N ILE A 73 -9.33 9.34 -9.35
CA ILE A 73 -8.66 9.80 -10.57
C ILE A 73 -9.35 11.04 -11.14
N LYS A 74 -10.68 11.01 -11.21
CA LYS A 74 -11.48 12.11 -11.77
C LYS A 74 -11.43 13.38 -10.91
N LEU A 75 -11.07 13.25 -9.64
CA LEU A 75 -10.98 14.38 -8.72
C LEU A 75 -9.62 15.11 -8.81
N TYR A 76 -8.61 14.42 -9.36
CA TYR A 76 -7.23 14.91 -9.41
C TYR A 76 -6.61 14.73 -10.81
N PRO A 77 -7.12 15.43 -11.85
CA PRO A 77 -6.72 15.25 -13.25
C PRO A 77 -5.27 15.70 -13.53
N ASP A 78 -4.70 16.53 -12.66
CA ASP A 78 -3.33 17.05 -12.80
C ASP A 78 -2.27 16.01 -12.40
N TYR A 79 -2.68 14.94 -11.75
CA TYR A 79 -1.81 13.84 -11.36
C TYR A 79 -1.90 12.67 -12.35
N GLN A 80 -0.88 11.83 -12.35
CA GLN A 80 -0.95 10.53 -12.99
C GLN A 80 -1.02 9.44 -11.93
N PHE A 81 -1.94 8.50 -12.14
CA PHE A 81 -2.16 7.41 -11.20
C PHE A 81 -1.50 6.14 -11.71
N VAL A 82 -0.79 5.45 -10.81
CA VAL A 82 -0.03 4.26 -11.14
C VAL A 82 -0.34 3.15 -10.13
N ILE A 83 -0.84 2.03 -10.63
CA ILE A 83 -1.16 0.86 -9.80
C ILE A 83 0.09 0.01 -9.62
N ALA A 84 0.49 -0.24 -8.38
CA ALA A 84 1.43 -1.29 -8.03
C ALA A 84 0.71 -2.64 -8.06
N CYS A 85 0.86 -3.37 -9.16
CA CYS A 85 0.22 -4.65 -9.37
C CYS A 85 0.93 -5.77 -8.61
N ALA A 86 0.18 -6.59 -7.89
CA ALA A 86 0.71 -7.78 -7.24
C ALA A 86 1.16 -8.82 -8.29
N PRO A 87 2.37 -9.37 -8.16
CA PRO A 87 2.89 -10.32 -9.15
C PRO A 87 2.11 -11.64 -9.22
N SER A 88 1.33 -11.95 -8.19
CA SER A 88 0.47 -13.14 -8.12
C SER A 88 -0.82 -13.03 -8.95
N LEU A 89 -1.15 -11.86 -9.48
CA LEU A 89 -2.38 -11.62 -10.22
C LEU A 89 -2.07 -11.24 -11.67
N PRO A 90 -2.78 -11.79 -12.66
CA PRO A 90 -2.53 -11.52 -14.07
C PRO A 90 -2.95 -10.10 -14.47
N GLU A 91 -2.33 -9.57 -15.51
CA GLU A 91 -2.61 -8.22 -16.02
C GLU A 91 -4.07 -8.05 -16.46
N GLU A 92 -4.65 -9.08 -17.08
CA GLU A 92 -6.05 -9.11 -17.54
C GLU A 92 -7.03 -8.89 -16.38
N PHE A 93 -6.69 -9.37 -15.19
CA PHE A 93 -7.50 -9.15 -14.00
C PHE A 93 -7.55 -7.65 -13.62
N TYR A 94 -6.42 -6.97 -13.67
CA TYR A 94 -6.39 -5.52 -13.43
C TYR A 94 -7.12 -4.76 -14.53
N LYS A 95 -6.89 -5.10 -15.80
CA LYS A 95 -7.56 -4.49 -16.94
C LYS A 95 -9.07 -4.62 -16.86
N SER A 96 -9.59 -5.74 -16.39
CA SER A 96 -11.04 -5.96 -16.22
C SER A 96 -11.69 -5.04 -15.18
N ILE A 97 -10.92 -4.54 -14.21
CA ILE A 97 -11.40 -3.61 -13.18
C ILE A 97 -11.19 -2.15 -13.62
N VAL A 98 -10.04 -1.87 -14.21
CA VAL A 98 -9.64 -0.52 -14.65
C VAL A 98 -10.51 -0.03 -15.80
N GLY A 99 -10.90 -0.92 -16.73
CA GLY A 99 -11.68 -0.55 -17.90
C GLY A 99 -10.98 0.52 -18.74
N GLU A 100 -11.65 1.64 -18.99
CA GLU A 100 -11.15 2.78 -19.79
C GLU A 100 -10.49 3.88 -18.95
N GLU A 101 -10.34 3.70 -17.63
CA GLU A 101 -9.74 4.72 -16.77
C GLU A 101 -8.26 4.94 -17.13
N ASN A 102 -7.86 6.21 -17.15
CA ASN A 102 -6.49 6.60 -17.48
C ASN A 102 -5.52 6.35 -16.30
N VAL A 103 -5.05 5.12 -16.17
CA VAL A 103 -4.15 4.67 -15.12
C VAL A 103 -3.09 3.70 -15.67
N HIS A 104 -1.91 3.74 -15.10
CA HIS A 104 -0.81 2.86 -15.49
C HIS A 104 -0.71 1.64 -14.58
N LEU A 105 -0.41 0.47 -15.15
CA LEU A 105 -0.19 -0.77 -14.44
C LEU A 105 1.32 -1.05 -14.35
N LEU A 106 1.86 -1.23 -13.15
CA LEU A 106 3.26 -1.58 -12.94
C LEU A 106 3.38 -2.87 -12.12
N PHE A 107 4.11 -3.84 -12.68
CA PHE A 107 4.44 -5.11 -12.05
C PHE A 107 5.88 -5.13 -11.55
N ASN A 108 6.12 -5.71 -10.37
CA ASN A 108 7.45 -5.90 -9.78
C ASN A 108 8.28 -4.62 -9.60
N LYS A 109 7.64 -3.47 -9.46
CA LYS A 109 8.29 -2.16 -9.33
C LYS A 109 7.71 -1.31 -8.19
N THR A 110 7.12 -1.94 -7.18
CA THR A 110 6.44 -1.21 -6.08
C THR A 110 7.38 -0.25 -5.37
N TYR A 111 8.57 -0.68 -4.99
CA TYR A 111 9.52 0.20 -4.29
C TYR A 111 10.07 1.33 -5.18
N GLN A 112 10.30 1.05 -6.47
CA GLN A 112 10.71 2.09 -7.41
C GLN A 112 9.60 3.12 -7.63
N LEU A 113 8.34 2.67 -7.69
CA LEU A 113 7.18 3.54 -7.79
C LEU A 113 7.05 4.41 -6.54
N LEU A 114 7.12 3.83 -5.35
CA LEU A 114 7.02 4.55 -4.09
C LEU A 114 8.14 5.59 -3.91
N GLN A 115 9.38 5.29 -4.31
CA GLN A 115 10.47 6.27 -4.27
C GLN A 115 10.20 7.52 -5.11
N LEU A 116 9.28 7.48 -6.06
CA LEU A 116 8.97 8.57 -6.98
C LEU A 116 7.54 9.13 -6.81
N ALA A 117 6.73 8.50 -5.99
CA ALA A 117 5.36 8.92 -5.74
C ALA A 117 5.31 10.13 -4.80
N SER A 118 4.46 11.09 -5.12
CA SER A 118 4.18 12.26 -4.28
C SER A 118 3.18 11.93 -3.17
N ALA A 119 2.33 10.94 -3.38
CA ALA A 119 1.43 10.38 -2.38
C ALA A 119 0.98 8.96 -2.79
N ALA A 120 0.36 8.24 -1.87
CA ALA A 120 -0.15 6.90 -2.12
C ALA A 120 -1.54 6.67 -1.50
N LEU A 121 -2.39 5.89 -2.18
CA LEU A 121 -3.55 5.25 -1.60
C LEU A 121 -3.19 3.78 -1.34
N VAL A 122 -3.22 3.38 -0.09
CA VAL A 122 -2.67 2.07 0.32
C VAL A 122 -3.73 1.27 1.07
N THR A 123 -3.97 0.04 0.63
CA THR A 123 -4.80 -0.90 1.39
C THR A 123 -4.12 -1.27 2.70
N SER A 124 -4.86 -1.23 3.80
CA SER A 124 -4.35 -1.58 5.12
C SER A 124 -3.67 -2.96 5.12
N GLY A 125 -2.40 -3.00 5.52
CA GLY A 125 -1.54 -4.18 5.54
C GLY A 125 -0.07 -3.77 5.67
N THR A 126 0.85 -4.68 5.37
CA THR A 126 2.30 -4.42 5.43
C THR A 126 2.76 -3.33 4.45
N ALA A 127 2.05 -3.15 3.33
CA ALA A 127 2.34 -2.11 2.36
C ALA A 127 2.31 -0.68 2.95
N THR A 128 1.54 -0.46 4.03
CA THR A 128 1.54 0.83 4.73
C THR A 128 2.86 1.09 5.44
N LEU A 129 3.49 0.07 6.02
CA LEU A 129 4.83 0.20 6.62
C LEU A 129 5.89 0.49 5.55
N GLU A 130 5.82 -0.20 4.41
CA GLU A 130 6.72 0.00 3.28
C GLU A 130 6.63 1.42 2.73
N THR A 131 5.41 1.94 2.59
CA THR A 131 5.13 3.29 2.11
C THR A 131 5.65 4.34 3.09
N ALA A 132 5.40 4.17 4.38
CA ALA A 132 5.87 5.07 5.44
C ALA A 132 7.40 5.08 5.54
N LEU A 133 8.07 3.92 5.46
CA LEU A 133 9.53 3.81 5.49
C LEU A 133 10.20 4.48 4.27
N LEU A 134 9.49 4.62 3.17
CA LEU A 134 9.93 5.38 1.99
C LEU A 134 9.52 6.85 2.05
N TYR A 135 9.00 7.32 3.18
CA TYR A 135 8.58 8.71 3.42
C TYR A 135 7.53 9.22 2.43
N VAL A 136 6.67 8.32 1.91
CA VAL A 136 5.57 8.71 1.01
C VAL A 136 4.33 9.02 1.85
N PRO A 137 3.75 10.22 1.75
CA PRO A 137 2.47 10.53 2.35
C PRO A 137 1.40 9.55 1.87
N GLU A 138 0.64 8.95 2.80
CA GLU A 138 -0.33 7.92 2.42
C GLU A 138 -1.70 8.14 3.03
N VAL A 139 -2.73 7.74 2.28
CA VAL A 139 -4.08 7.53 2.78
C VAL A 139 -4.32 6.04 2.88
N VAL A 140 -4.51 5.55 4.11
CA VAL A 140 -4.80 4.15 4.36
C VAL A 140 -6.25 3.86 4.05
N CYS A 141 -6.46 2.95 3.11
CA CYS A 141 -7.78 2.53 2.65
C CYS A 141 -8.14 1.18 3.27
N TYR A 142 -9.36 1.08 3.79
CA TYR A 142 -9.90 -0.16 4.33
C TYR A 142 -11.37 -0.31 3.98
N LYS A 143 -11.75 -1.47 3.47
CA LYS A 143 -13.15 -1.85 3.25
C LYS A 143 -13.37 -3.30 3.65
N GLY A 144 -13.99 -3.51 4.78
CA GLY A 144 -14.47 -4.82 5.23
C GLY A 144 -15.88 -5.15 4.73
N ASN A 145 -16.31 -6.39 4.97
CA ASN A 145 -17.72 -6.74 4.86
C ASN A 145 -18.48 -6.03 5.99
N ALA A 146 -19.67 -5.47 5.70
CA ALA A 146 -20.48 -4.74 6.67
C ALA A 146 -20.80 -5.57 7.94
N ILE A 147 -21.12 -6.85 7.77
CA ILE A 147 -21.41 -7.76 8.89
C ILE A 147 -20.17 -7.97 9.74
N SER A 148 -19.04 -8.29 9.13
CA SER A 148 -17.74 -8.46 9.81
C SER A 148 -17.31 -7.18 10.51
N TYR A 149 -17.54 -6.01 9.91
CA TYR A 149 -17.25 -4.71 10.52
C TYR A 149 -18.07 -4.49 11.81
N HIS A 150 -19.39 -4.77 11.79
CA HIS A 150 -20.24 -4.60 12.97
C HIS A 150 -19.86 -5.55 14.11
N ILE A 151 -19.49 -6.78 13.79
CA ILE A 151 -18.99 -7.76 14.77
C ILE A 151 -17.65 -7.32 15.34
N ALA A 152 -16.70 -6.99 14.45
CA ALA A 152 -15.36 -6.55 14.83
C ALA A 152 -15.40 -5.29 15.69
N LYS A 153 -16.24 -4.29 15.36
CA LYS A 153 -16.40 -3.06 16.13
C LYS A 153 -16.83 -3.31 17.59
N LYS A 154 -17.57 -4.39 17.85
CA LYS A 154 -17.99 -4.76 19.22
C LYS A 154 -16.92 -5.54 19.99
N LEU A 155 -16.07 -6.29 19.29
CA LEU A 155 -15.10 -7.22 19.89
C LEU A 155 -13.70 -6.62 19.96
N ILE A 156 -13.33 -5.76 19.00
CA ILE A 156 -11.98 -5.22 18.87
C ILE A 156 -11.88 -3.90 19.65
N LYS A 157 -11.03 -3.88 20.65
CA LYS A 157 -10.75 -2.70 21.49
C LYS A 157 -9.57 -1.86 20.98
N VAL A 158 -8.99 -2.18 19.81
CA VAL A 158 -7.87 -1.41 19.27
C VAL A 158 -8.35 -0.08 18.67
N LYS A 159 -7.56 0.97 18.90
CA LYS A 159 -7.84 2.33 18.43
C LYS A 159 -7.65 2.47 16.92
N TYR A 160 -6.74 1.71 16.36
CA TYR A 160 -6.37 1.76 14.93
C TYR A 160 -6.26 0.36 14.35
N ILE A 161 -6.65 0.21 13.08
CA ILE A 161 -6.57 -1.06 12.33
C ILE A 161 -5.25 -1.15 11.53
N CYS A 162 -4.66 0.00 11.22
CA CYS A 162 -3.45 0.06 10.42
C CYS A 162 -2.18 -0.07 11.29
N LEU A 163 -1.23 -0.89 10.83
CA LEU A 163 0.03 -1.14 11.53
C LEU A 163 0.85 0.15 11.72
N VAL A 164 0.89 1.04 10.74
CA VAL A 164 1.58 2.33 10.84
C VAL A 164 1.07 3.13 12.04
N ASN A 165 -0.24 3.19 12.21
CA ASN A 165 -0.84 3.96 13.30
C ASN A 165 -0.70 3.29 14.68
N LEU A 166 -0.29 2.02 14.75
CA LEU A 166 0.00 1.31 15.99
C LEU A 166 1.47 1.45 16.42
N ILE A 167 2.36 1.80 15.47
CA ILE A 167 3.79 1.96 15.73
C ILE A 167 4.14 3.43 16.03
N MET A 168 3.39 4.38 15.47
CA MET A 168 3.51 5.82 15.73
C MET A 168 2.84 6.20 17.06
#